data_764023a597485de4319d5f83a7c6e53b
#
_entry.id   764023a597485de4319d5f83a7c6e53b
#
_cell.length_a   1.000
_cell.length_b   1.000
_cell.length_c   1.000
_cell.angle_alpha   90.00
_cell.angle_beta   90.00
_cell.angle_gamma   90.00
#
_symmetry.space_group_name_H-M   'P 1'
#
loop_
_entity.id
_entity.type
_entity.pdbx_description
1 polymer ?
#
loop_
_entity_poly.entity_id
_entity_poly.type
_entity_poly.pdbx_seq_one_letter_code
_entity_poly.pdbx_strand_id
1 'polypeptide(L)'
;MRLLSGLLDGREQLWWMTDHGPLRVSDVAALLGHGDQEWTMMRYLADLEHSRDLVHSWWIWAQKQGIKTERVPDVTLAPVPQPSKILCVGLNYRPHVTESQMDIPEYPVFFNKYGNAVLGPGMAVHPPTDAREMDYEAELVMIMGRRAKNVAESAALEYVAGYCNGNDLSARDLQFRTNQWLLGKTADGFGPMGPYMVTADEIQHPDQLEIVGRRNGIKVQHSNTRQMIFSCAYLISYISRYITLEPGDVIFTGTPEGVILGQPPAQRQWLKSGEKISVSVEGLGELTTLIGEWQS
;
A
#
# COMPACT_ATOMS: atom_id res chain seq x y z
N MET A 1 2.56 15.61 3.00
CA MET A 1 1.98 15.78 1.63
C MET A 1 1.30 14.49 1.19
N ARG A 2 0.28 14.59 0.31
CA ARG A 2 -0.34 13.41 -0.34
C ARG A 2 0.15 13.36 -1.78
N LEU A 3 0.93 12.34 -2.12
CA LEU A 3 1.57 12.18 -3.42
C LEU A 3 0.95 11.01 -4.20
N LEU A 4 0.50 11.27 -5.42
CA LEU A 4 -0.19 10.36 -6.31
C LEU A 4 0.68 10.05 -7.53
N SER A 5 0.78 8.80 -7.94
CA SER A 5 1.27 8.40 -9.25
C SER A 5 0.11 8.25 -10.23
N GLY A 6 0.25 8.77 -11.43
CA GLY A 6 -0.79 8.64 -12.45
C GLY A 6 -0.22 8.73 -13.86
N LEU A 7 -0.92 8.15 -14.82
CA LEU A 7 -0.59 8.31 -16.23
C LEU A 7 -1.23 9.58 -16.78
N LEU A 8 -0.50 10.30 -17.60
CA LEU A 8 -0.99 11.37 -18.45
C LEU A 8 -0.35 11.20 -19.83
N ASP A 9 -1.17 11.09 -20.86
CA ASP A 9 -0.71 10.83 -22.24
C ASP A 9 0.23 9.59 -22.33
N GLY A 10 -0.08 8.54 -21.55
CA GLY A 10 0.69 7.30 -21.47
C GLY A 10 2.01 7.38 -20.70
N ARG A 11 2.33 8.49 -20.05
CA ARG A 11 3.54 8.69 -19.25
C ARG A 11 3.23 8.80 -17.76
N GLU A 12 4.05 8.15 -16.93
CA GLU A 12 3.94 8.29 -15.48
C GLU A 12 4.29 9.71 -15.04
N GLN A 13 3.46 10.28 -14.19
CA GLN A 13 3.64 11.62 -13.60
C GLN A 13 3.36 11.57 -12.10
N LEU A 14 4.02 12.47 -11.38
CA LEU A 14 3.79 12.72 -9.95
C LEU A 14 2.83 13.89 -9.76
N TRP A 15 1.90 13.73 -8.82
CA TRP A 15 0.87 14.70 -8.49
C TRP A 15 0.78 14.90 -6.97
N TRP A 16 0.46 16.11 -6.56
CA TRP A 16 -0.12 16.31 -5.22
C TRP A 16 -1.63 16.06 -5.29
N MET A 17 -2.17 15.33 -4.31
CA MET A 17 -3.62 15.29 -4.10
C MET A 17 -4.01 16.46 -3.20
N THR A 18 -4.82 17.34 -3.72
CA THR A 18 -5.35 18.53 -3.01
C THR A 18 -6.84 18.39 -2.74
N ASP A 19 -7.40 19.27 -1.91
CA ASP A 19 -8.85 19.33 -1.69
C ASP A 19 -9.63 19.78 -2.95
N HIS A 20 -8.91 20.31 -3.96
CA HIS A 20 -9.47 20.72 -5.25
C HIS A 20 -9.13 19.76 -6.40
N GLY A 21 -8.62 18.58 -6.09
CA GLY A 21 -8.19 17.57 -7.06
C GLY A 21 -6.67 17.49 -7.23
N PRO A 22 -6.19 16.65 -8.16
CA PRO A 22 -4.76 16.44 -8.37
C PRO A 22 -4.10 17.66 -9.02
N LEU A 23 -2.93 18.05 -8.53
CA LEU A 23 -2.07 19.11 -9.08
C LEU A 23 -0.73 18.49 -9.51
N ARG A 24 -0.37 18.60 -10.80
CA ARG A 24 0.83 17.97 -11.34
C ARG A 24 2.10 18.69 -10.88
N VAL A 25 3.05 17.94 -10.34
CA VAL A 25 4.33 18.48 -9.82
C VAL A 25 5.13 19.15 -10.93
N SER A 26 5.20 18.54 -12.12
CA SER A 26 5.95 19.10 -13.26
C SER A 26 5.39 20.44 -13.76
N ASP A 27 4.07 20.70 -13.66
CA ASP A 27 3.49 22.00 -14.06
C ASP A 27 3.96 23.12 -13.13
N VAL A 28 4.00 22.86 -11.83
CA VAL A 28 4.49 23.83 -10.85
C VAL A 28 6.00 24.04 -11.00
N ALA A 29 6.76 22.97 -11.23
CA ALA A 29 8.19 23.05 -11.50
C ALA A 29 8.51 23.93 -12.71
N ALA A 30 7.76 23.80 -13.80
CA ALA A 30 7.89 24.64 -15.01
C ALA A 30 7.59 26.13 -14.71
N LEU A 31 6.54 26.43 -13.95
CA LEU A 31 6.19 27.79 -13.53
C LEU A 31 7.31 28.46 -12.69
N LEU A 32 8.06 27.66 -11.93
CA LEU A 32 9.19 28.11 -11.11
C LEU A 32 10.52 28.14 -11.86
N GLY A 33 10.53 27.85 -13.18
CA GLY A 33 11.74 27.88 -14.03
C GLY A 33 12.65 26.66 -13.86
N HIS A 34 12.17 25.57 -13.25
CA HIS A 34 12.93 24.34 -13.11
C HIS A 34 12.89 23.43 -14.36
N GLY A 35 12.37 23.93 -15.48
CA GLY A 35 12.36 23.27 -16.78
C GLY A 35 11.35 22.13 -16.90
N ASP A 36 11.40 21.43 -18.04
CA ASP A 36 10.48 20.37 -18.41
C ASP A 36 10.87 19.00 -17.80
N GLN A 37 11.35 18.99 -16.56
CA GLN A 37 11.73 17.74 -15.91
C GLN A 37 10.46 16.97 -15.51
N GLU A 38 10.29 15.78 -16.09
CA GLU A 38 9.23 14.87 -15.67
C GLU A 38 9.49 14.36 -14.24
N TRP A 39 8.53 14.57 -13.36
CA TRP A 39 8.55 14.05 -12.01
C TRP A 39 7.70 12.79 -11.92
N THR A 40 8.31 11.70 -11.41
CA THR A 40 7.67 10.44 -11.08
C THR A 40 7.87 10.12 -9.60
N MET A 41 7.11 9.18 -9.06
CA MET A 41 7.33 8.74 -7.68
C MET A 41 8.74 8.18 -7.48
N MET A 42 9.24 7.37 -8.40
CA MET A 42 10.57 6.80 -8.28
C MET A 42 11.67 7.86 -8.34
N ARG A 43 11.50 8.92 -9.13
CA ARG A 43 12.41 10.05 -9.11
C ARG A 43 12.38 10.78 -7.77
N TYR A 44 11.18 10.99 -7.19
CA TYR A 44 11.02 11.61 -5.86
C TYR A 44 11.72 10.79 -4.78
N LEU A 45 11.61 9.45 -4.82
CA LEU A 45 12.19 8.54 -3.85
C LEU A 45 13.71 8.33 -4.02
N ALA A 46 14.24 8.44 -5.24
CA ALA A 46 15.66 8.17 -5.53
C ALA A 46 16.63 9.11 -4.79
N ASP A 47 16.20 10.32 -4.52
CA ASP A 47 16.94 11.30 -3.68
C ASP A 47 15.94 11.99 -2.75
N LEU A 48 15.41 11.22 -1.78
CA LEU A 48 14.29 11.65 -0.95
C LEU A 48 14.59 12.93 -0.17
N GLU A 49 15.81 13.12 0.34
CA GLU A 49 16.14 14.29 1.16
C GLU A 49 16.01 15.57 0.35
N HIS A 50 16.67 15.62 -0.80
CA HIS A 50 16.60 16.79 -1.68
C HIS A 50 15.21 16.95 -2.30
N SER A 51 14.62 15.87 -2.82
CA SER A 51 13.31 15.90 -3.49
C SER A 51 12.19 16.31 -2.55
N ARG A 52 12.21 15.84 -1.30
CA ARG A 52 11.19 16.19 -0.30
C ARG A 52 11.16 17.70 -0.05
N ASP A 53 12.33 18.30 0.24
CA ASP A 53 12.41 19.72 0.57
C ASP A 53 12.05 20.59 -0.64
N LEU A 54 12.50 20.19 -1.83
CA LEU A 54 12.22 20.88 -3.08
C LEU A 54 10.72 20.80 -3.44
N VAL A 55 10.16 19.61 -3.50
CA VAL A 55 8.74 19.36 -3.85
C VAL A 55 7.82 19.98 -2.80
N HIS A 56 8.21 19.96 -1.50
CA HIS A 56 7.46 20.63 -0.45
C HIS A 56 7.49 22.17 -0.58
N SER A 57 8.63 22.77 -0.93
CA SER A 57 8.72 24.21 -1.17
C SER A 57 7.81 24.65 -2.34
N TRP A 58 7.78 23.87 -3.43
CA TRP A 58 6.91 24.11 -4.57
C TRP A 58 5.43 23.94 -4.22
N TRP A 59 5.10 22.96 -3.38
CA TRP A 59 3.76 22.76 -2.84
C TRP A 59 3.27 23.99 -2.06
N ILE A 60 4.09 24.50 -1.13
CA ILE A 60 3.76 25.70 -0.35
C ILE A 60 3.56 26.91 -1.27
N TRP A 61 4.44 27.08 -2.26
CA TRP A 61 4.33 28.17 -3.23
C TRP A 61 3.04 28.06 -4.04
N ALA A 62 2.74 26.89 -4.59
CA ALA A 62 1.54 26.65 -5.39
C ALA A 62 0.25 26.93 -4.60
N GLN A 63 0.20 26.51 -3.32
CA GLN A 63 -0.93 26.80 -2.43
C GLN A 63 -1.11 28.33 -2.23
N LYS A 64 -0.03 29.05 -1.96
CA LYS A 64 -0.06 30.52 -1.77
C LYS A 64 -0.51 31.26 -3.03
N GLN A 65 -0.16 30.78 -4.21
CA GLN A 65 -0.55 31.36 -5.49
C GLN A 65 -1.94 30.90 -5.96
N GLY A 66 -2.57 29.96 -5.26
CA GLY A 66 -3.86 29.38 -5.68
C GLY A 66 -3.77 28.64 -7.01
N ILE A 67 -2.60 28.03 -7.33
CA ILE A 67 -2.41 27.30 -8.57
C ILE A 67 -3.35 26.11 -8.62
N LYS A 68 -4.08 25.99 -9.72
CA LYS A 68 -4.94 24.85 -10.06
C LYS A 68 -4.52 24.32 -11.41
N THR A 69 -4.75 23.05 -11.66
CA THR A 69 -4.59 22.46 -12.99
C THR A 69 -5.96 22.02 -13.50
N GLU A 70 -6.17 22.13 -14.79
CA GLU A 70 -7.33 21.52 -15.48
C GLU A 70 -7.04 20.08 -15.88
N ARG A 71 -5.76 19.66 -15.79
CA ARG A 71 -5.34 18.30 -16.12
C ARG A 71 -5.50 17.41 -14.90
N VAL A 72 -5.96 16.21 -15.15
CA VAL A 72 -6.04 15.12 -14.18
C VAL A 72 -5.37 13.89 -14.80
N PRO A 73 -4.88 12.93 -14.00
CA PRO A 73 -4.35 11.70 -14.57
C PRO A 73 -5.44 10.91 -15.31
N ASP A 74 -5.12 10.38 -16.49
CA ASP A 74 -5.99 9.47 -17.25
C ASP A 74 -6.27 8.19 -16.47
N VAL A 75 -5.24 7.71 -15.75
CA VAL A 75 -5.29 6.54 -14.86
C VAL A 75 -4.52 6.82 -13.59
N THR A 76 -5.14 6.59 -12.45
CA THR A 76 -4.43 6.60 -11.16
C THR A 76 -3.73 5.26 -10.97
N LEU A 77 -2.42 5.33 -10.75
CA LEU A 77 -1.59 4.16 -10.48
C LEU A 77 -1.46 3.91 -8.97
N ALA A 78 -0.92 2.75 -8.61
CA ALA A 78 -0.40 2.55 -7.26
C ALA A 78 0.65 3.61 -6.93
N PRO A 79 0.82 4.03 -5.66
CA PRO A 79 1.81 5.06 -5.29
C PRO A 79 3.21 4.73 -5.80
N VAL A 80 3.64 3.48 -5.70
CA VAL A 80 4.85 2.95 -6.34
C VAL A 80 4.42 1.90 -7.37
N PRO A 81 4.36 2.25 -8.67
CA PRO A 81 3.84 1.34 -9.69
C PRO A 81 4.73 0.14 -9.96
N GLN A 82 6.04 0.26 -9.72
CA GLN A 82 7.03 -0.78 -9.98
C GLN A 82 8.03 -0.89 -8.81
N PRO A 83 7.60 -1.37 -7.65
CA PRO A 83 8.51 -1.60 -6.52
C PRO A 83 9.50 -2.72 -6.84
N SER A 84 10.76 -2.58 -6.41
CA SER A 84 11.74 -3.65 -6.62
C SER A 84 11.46 -4.86 -5.73
N LYS A 85 10.90 -4.62 -4.55
CA LYS A 85 10.45 -5.67 -3.61
C LYS A 85 9.09 -5.30 -3.02
N ILE A 86 8.22 -6.29 -2.91
CA ILE A 86 6.97 -6.24 -2.17
C ILE A 86 7.07 -7.30 -1.09
N LEU A 87 7.33 -6.84 0.13
CA LEU A 87 7.40 -7.71 1.31
C LEU A 87 6.07 -7.65 2.05
N CYS A 88 5.61 -8.77 2.54
CA CYS A 88 4.37 -8.88 3.28
C CYS A 88 4.61 -9.63 4.59
N VAL A 89 3.81 -9.31 5.61
CA VAL A 89 3.94 -9.90 6.94
C VAL A 89 2.66 -10.64 7.31
N GLY A 90 2.72 -11.96 7.42
CA GLY A 90 1.61 -12.77 7.91
C GLY A 90 1.51 -12.76 9.43
N LEU A 91 0.30 -12.95 9.96
CA LEU A 91 0.04 -13.19 11.38
C LEU A 91 0.53 -12.05 12.31
N ASN A 92 0.44 -10.81 11.89
CA ASN A 92 0.99 -9.68 12.63
C ASN A 92 -0.01 -8.94 13.54
N TYR A 93 -1.26 -9.39 13.65
CA TYR A 93 -2.23 -8.83 14.60
C TYR A 93 -2.67 -9.88 15.62
N ARG A 94 -2.62 -9.53 16.91
CA ARG A 94 -2.98 -10.46 18.00
C ARG A 94 -4.39 -11.03 17.86
N PRO A 95 -5.45 -10.23 17.61
CA PRO A 95 -6.80 -10.77 17.42
C PRO A 95 -6.92 -11.67 16.20
N HIS A 96 -6.21 -11.35 15.09
CA HIS A 96 -6.20 -12.18 13.89
C HIS A 96 -5.57 -13.56 14.11
N VAL A 97 -4.46 -13.62 14.88
CA VAL A 97 -3.82 -14.89 15.28
C VAL A 97 -4.79 -15.73 16.10
N THR A 98 -5.51 -15.11 17.04
CA THR A 98 -6.52 -15.80 17.86
C THR A 98 -7.68 -16.32 17.01
N GLU A 99 -8.21 -15.51 16.10
CA GLU A 99 -9.29 -15.88 15.16
C GLU A 99 -8.88 -17.07 14.28
N SER A 100 -7.64 -17.06 13.80
CA SER A 100 -7.08 -18.12 12.94
C SER A 100 -6.68 -19.39 13.70
N GLN A 101 -6.79 -19.40 15.03
CA GLN A 101 -6.38 -20.51 15.90
C GLN A 101 -4.91 -20.92 15.72
N MET A 102 -4.05 -19.95 15.44
CA MET A 102 -2.62 -20.14 15.27
C MET A 102 -1.86 -19.66 16.50
N ASP A 103 -0.63 -20.15 16.68
CA ASP A 103 0.28 -19.66 17.72
C ASP A 103 0.82 -18.27 17.35
N ILE A 104 1.06 -17.45 18.36
CA ILE A 104 1.73 -16.15 18.19
C ILE A 104 3.16 -16.43 17.69
N PRO A 105 3.54 -15.92 16.50
CA PRO A 105 4.86 -16.17 15.96
C PRO A 105 5.96 -15.49 16.80
N GLU A 106 7.06 -16.20 17.03
CA GLU A 106 8.24 -15.68 17.70
C GLU A 106 8.99 -14.65 16.84
N TYR A 107 8.94 -14.83 15.53
CA TYR A 107 9.57 -13.96 14.52
C TYR A 107 8.56 -13.59 13.44
N PRO A 108 8.73 -12.41 12.76
CA PRO A 108 7.83 -12.01 11.67
C PRO A 108 7.80 -13.06 10.53
N VAL A 109 6.60 -13.45 10.13
CA VAL A 109 6.38 -14.38 9.01
C VAL A 109 6.40 -13.58 7.72
N PHE A 110 7.57 -13.42 7.12
CA PHE A 110 7.71 -12.71 5.86
C PHE A 110 7.40 -13.61 4.66
N PHE A 111 6.64 -13.06 3.73
CA PHE A 111 6.47 -13.58 2.38
C PHE A 111 6.54 -12.42 1.37
N ASN A 112 6.46 -12.69 0.09
CA ASN A 112 6.58 -11.67 -0.95
C ASN A 112 5.45 -11.76 -1.96
N LYS A 113 5.18 -10.61 -2.60
CA LYS A 113 4.48 -10.53 -3.87
C LYS A 113 5.44 -10.08 -4.95
N TYR A 114 5.12 -10.32 -6.22
CA TYR A 114 5.88 -9.81 -7.36
C TYR A 114 5.22 -8.56 -7.94
N GLY A 115 5.92 -7.87 -8.83
CA GLY A 115 5.46 -6.62 -9.45
C GLY A 115 4.14 -6.75 -10.23
N ASN A 116 3.81 -7.94 -10.74
CA ASN A 116 2.53 -8.23 -11.38
C ASN A 116 1.33 -8.13 -10.43
N ALA A 117 1.57 -8.28 -9.13
CA ALA A 117 0.50 -8.15 -8.13
C ALA A 117 0.11 -6.68 -7.85
N VAL A 118 0.92 -5.70 -8.24
CA VAL A 118 0.60 -4.28 -8.04
C VAL A 118 -0.65 -3.90 -8.80
N LEU A 119 -1.58 -3.23 -8.10
CA LEU A 119 -2.80 -2.70 -8.68
C LEU A 119 -3.08 -1.30 -8.12
N GLY A 120 -3.49 -0.37 -8.98
CA GLY A 120 -3.88 0.98 -8.60
C GLY A 120 -5.29 1.06 -8.01
N PRO A 121 -5.65 2.20 -7.39
CA PRO A 121 -6.97 2.40 -6.80
C PRO A 121 -8.07 2.39 -7.86
N GLY A 122 -9.23 1.80 -7.50
CA GLY A 122 -10.41 1.75 -8.38
C GLY A 122 -10.33 0.75 -9.52
N MET A 123 -9.20 0.08 -9.70
CA MET A 123 -9.02 -0.93 -10.73
C MET A 123 -9.66 -2.27 -10.33
N ALA A 124 -9.98 -3.09 -11.34
CA ALA A 124 -10.50 -4.43 -11.13
C ALA A 124 -9.37 -5.46 -11.11
N VAL A 125 -9.43 -6.38 -10.13
CA VAL A 125 -8.62 -7.59 -10.11
C VAL A 125 -9.41 -8.72 -10.76
N HIS A 126 -8.74 -9.50 -11.60
CA HIS A 126 -9.31 -10.68 -12.27
C HIS A 126 -8.66 -11.95 -11.71
N PRO A 127 -9.32 -12.64 -10.75
CA PRO A 127 -8.70 -13.79 -10.12
C PRO A 127 -8.41 -14.92 -11.11
N PRO A 128 -7.39 -15.76 -10.85
CA PRO A 128 -7.12 -16.97 -11.65
C PRO A 128 -8.32 -17.90 -11.74
N THR A 129 -8.47 -18.59 -12.86
CA THR A 129 -9.61 -19.48 -13.16
C THR A 129 -9.89 -20.51 -12.06
N ASP A 130 -8.88 -21.01 -11.38
CA ASP A 130 -8.99 -22.03 -10.33
C ASP A 130 -9.02 -21.48 -8.90
N ALA A 131 -8.94 -20.18 -8.71
CA ALA A 131 -9.13 -19.54 -7.40
C ALA A 131 -10.61 -19.59 -6.99
N ARG A 132 -10.91 -20.29 -5.88
CA ARG A 132 -12.29 -20.49 -5.38
C ARG A 132 -12.54 -19.75 -4.07
N GLU A 133 -11.48 -19.50 -3.31
CA GLU A 133 -11.56 -18.98 -1.95
C GLU A 133 -10.91 -17.61 -1.85
N MET A 134 -11.45 -16.64 -2.63
CA MET A 134 -10.96 -15.26 -2.65
C MET A 134 -11.33 -14.51 -1.36
N ASP A 135 -10.31 -13.88 -0.75
CA ASP A 135 -10.40 -13.18 0.53
C ASP A 135 -9.71 -11.81 0.44
N TYR A 136 -10.05 -10.91 1.35
CA TYR A 136 -9.49 -9.56 1.50
C TYR A 136 -8.66 -9.48 2.79
N GLU A 137 -7.67 -8.59 2.79
CA GLU A 137 -6.85 -8.25 3.95
C GLU A 137 -6.53 -6.76 3.94
N ALA A 138 -7.20 -5.98 4.78
CA ALA A 138 -6.92 -4.55 4.94
C ALA A 138 -5.59 -4.37 5.67
N GLU A 139 -4.67 -3.57 5.11
CA GLU A 139 -3.32 -3.39 5.63
C GLU A 139 -2.84 -1.95 5.57
N LEU A 140 -1.98 -1.59 6.52
CA LEU A 140 -1.06 -0.46 6.39
C LEU A 140 0.12 -0.88 5.52
N VAL A 141 0.52 -0.04 4.57
CA VAL A 141 1.70 -0.27 3.72
C VAL A 141 2.73 0.83 3.98
N MET A 142 3.96 0.43 4.28
CA MET A 142 5.13 1.32 4.35
C MET A 142 5.82 1.40 3.00
N ILE A 143 6.23 2.60 2.58
CA ILE A 143 7.03 2.84 1.37
C ILE A 143 8.42 3.31 1.79
N MET A 144 9.44 2.55 1.44
CA MET A 144 10.82 2.87 1.79
C MET A 144 11.33 4.07 0.98
N GLY A 145 12.01 4.98 1.67
CA GLY A 145 12.56 6.20 1.06
C GLY A 145 14.08 6.27 1.05
N ARG A 146 14.73 5.40 1.82
CA ARG A 146 16.19 5.34 1.92
C ARG A 146 16.66 3.89 1.91
N ARG A 147 17.87 3.68 1.41
CA ARG A 147 18.52 2.37 1.46
C ARG A 147 18.75 1.95 2.92
N ALA A 148 18.17 0.82 3.32
CA ALA A 148 18.24 0.30 4.68
C ALA A 148 18.93 -1.07 4.73
N LYS A 149 20.03 -1.16 5.49
CA LYS A 149 20.78 -2.39 5.74
C LYS A 149 21.28 -2.38 7.18
N ASN A 150 20.95 -3.41 7.96
CA ASN A 150 21.30 -3.53 9.37
C ASN A 150 20.88 -2.30 10.20
N VAL A 151 19.65 -1.83 10.00
CA VAL A 151 19.15 -0.63 10.66
C VAL A 151 18.73 -0.94 12.11
N ALA A 152 19.12 -0.08 13.04
CA ALA A 152 18.64 -0.16 14.41
C ALA A 152 17.14 0.18 14.48
N GLU A 153 16.38 -0.51 15.33
CA GLU A 153 14.94 -0.30 15.47
C GLU A 153 14.59 1.16 15.79
N SER A 154 15.39 1.81 16.67
CA SER A 154 15.18 3.21 17.06
C SER A 154 15.31 4.23 15.92
N ALA A 155 15.98 3.88 14.83
CA ALA A 155 16.17 4.72 13.66
C ALA A 155 15.34 4.25 12.44
N ALA A 156 14.62 3.13 12.54
CA ALA A 156 14.04 2.45 11.40
C ALA A 156 12.99 3.29 10.66
N LEU A 157 12.17 4.06 11.36
CA LEU A 157 11.15 4.90 10.75
C LEU A 157 11.72 6.07 9.94
N GLU A 158 12.97 6.48 10.17
CA GLU A 158 13.65 7.51 9.36
C GLU A 158 13.90 7.07 7.90
N TYR A 159 13.80 5.77 7.63
CA TYR A 159 13.97 5.18 6.30
C TYR A 159 12.67 5.11 5.50
N VAL A 160 11.53 5.46 6.11
CA VAL A 160 10.21 5.45 5.48
C VAL A 160 9.96 6.78 4.78
N ALA A 161 9.59 6.75 3.49
CA ALA A 161 9.15 7.93 2.75
C ALA A 161 7.71 8.31 3.08
N GLY A 162 6.86 7.31 3.29
CA GLY A 162 5.44 7.51 3.56
C GLY A 162 4.68 6.20 3.66
N TYR A 163 3.36 6.34 3.76
CA TYR A 163 2.43 5.26 4.00
C TYR A 163 1.26 5.32 3.01
N CYS A 164 0.64 4.18 2.74
CA CYS A 164 -0.62 4.10 2.03
C CYS A 164 -1.46 2.91 2.53
N ASN A 165 -2.71 2.81 2.06
CA ASN A 165 -3.51 1.62 2.29
C ASN A 165 -3.08 0.50 1.35
N GLY A 166 -3.23 -0.75 1.79
CA GLY A 166 -3.07 -1.95 0.98
C GLY A 166 -4.20 -2.94 1.17
N ASN A 167 -4.38 -3.80 0.20
CA ASN A 167 -5.25 -4.96 0.31
C ASN A 167 -4.46 -6.20 -0.12
N ASP A 168 -4.03 -7.03 0.83
CA ASP A 168 -3.33 -8.27 0.53
C ASP A 168 -4.34 -9.35 0.08
N LEU A 169 -4.88 -9.19 -1.14
CA LEU A 169 -5.82 -10.14 -1.71
C LEU A 169 -5.22 -11.54 -1.73
N SER A 170 -6.04 -12.52 -1.35
CA SER A 170 -5.62 -13.89 -1.13
C SER A 170 -6.60 -14.87 -1.77
N ALA A 171 -6.09 -15.86 -2.48
CA ALA A 171 -6.84 -17.06 -2.85
C ALA A 171 -6.43 -18.19 -1.87
N ARG A 172 -7.26 -18.43 -0.85
CA ARG A 172 -6.90 -19.31 0.27
C ARG A 172 -6.67 -20.75 -0.14
N ASP A 173 -7.46 -21.26 -1.07
CA ASP A 173 -7.29 -22.60 -1.66
C ASP A 173 -5.97 -22.75 -2.43
N LEU A 174 -5.44 -21.68 -3.03
CA LEU A 174 -4.14 -21.67 -3.67
C LEU A 174 -3.02 -21.42 -2.64
N GLN A 175 -3.26 -20.58 -1.64
CA GLN A 175 -2.31 -20.27 -0.57
C GLN A 175 -1.89 -21.50 0.22
N PHE A 176 -2.83 -22.37 0.56
CA PHE A 176 -2.60 -23.54 1.38
C PHE A 176 -2.42 -24.84 0.58
N ARG A 177 -2.33 -24.75 -0.76
CA ARG A 177 -2.08 -25.91 -1.63
C ARG A 177 -0.69 -26.52 -1.39
N THR A 178 0.26 -25.70 -0.99
CA THR A 178 1.62 -26.09 -0.61
C THR A 178 2.07 -25.33 0.64
N ASN A 179 3.26 -25.63 1.16
CA ASN A 179 3.83 -24.89 2.29
C ASN A 179 4.27 -23.44 1.93
N GLN A 180 4.28 -23.08 0.65
CA GLN A 180 4.62 -21.74 0.16
C GLN A 180 3.34 -21.03 -0.28
N TRP A 181 3.10 -19.83 0.25
CA TRP A 181 1.88 -19.05 0.01
C TRP A 181 1.82 -18.37 -1.37
N LEU A 182 2.89 -18.47 -2.13
CA LEU A 182 3.12 -17.70 -3.36
C LEU A 182 1.91 -17.67 -4.29
N LEU A 183 1.36 -18.83 -4.66
CA LEU A 183 0.27 -18.91 -5.64
C LEU A 183 -1.01 -18.23 -5.18
N GLY A 184 -1.28 -18.25 -3.88
CA GLY A 184 -2.46 -17.60 -3.30
C GLY A 184 -2.29 -16.11 -3.04
N LYS A 185 -1.07 -15.58 -3.09
CA LYS A 185 -0.74 -14.22 -2.66
C LYS A 185 -0.22 -13.31 -3.79
N THR A 186 0.27 -13.85 -4.90
CA THR A 186 0.97 -13.06 -5.92
C THR A 186 0.37 -13.18 -7.33
N ALA A 187 -0.90 -13.56 -7.46
CA ALA A 187 -1.57 -13.48 -8.74
C ALA A 187 -1.69 -12.01 -9.22
N ASP A 188 -1.93 -11.82 -10.51
CA ASP A 188 -1.99 -10.49 -11.12
C ASP A 188 -3.00 -9.60 -10.40
N GLY A 189 -2.54 -8.43 -9.95
CA GLY A 189 -3.38 -7.47 -9.24
C GLY A 189 -3.70 -7.80 -7.77
N PHE A 190 -3.11 -8.84 -7.16
CA PHE A 190 -3.40 -9.25 -5.77
C PHE A 190 -2.76 -8.37 -4.69
N GLY A 191 -2.14 -7.26 -5.05
CA GLY A 191 -1.54 -6.28 -4.14
C GLY A 191 -2.02 -4.86 -4.43
N PRO A 192 -3.33 -4.58 -4.40
CA PRO A 192 -3.82 -3.21 -4.54
C PRO A 192 -3.22 -2.31 -3.46
N MET A 193 -2.76 -1.12 -3.83
CA MET A 193 -2.27 -0.12 -2.89
C MET A 193 -2.56 1.30 -3.35
N GLY A 194 -2.79 2.22 -2.38
CA GLY A 194 -3.12 3.61 -2.63
C GLY A 194 -4.11 4.20 -1.61
N PRO A 195 -4.89 5.22 -1.99
CA PRO A 195 -4.96 5.86 -3.32
C PRO A 195 -3.75 6.74 -3.65
N TYR A 196 -2.98 7.14 -2.65
CA TYR A 196 -1.77 7.95 -2.73
C TYR A 196 -0.82 7.58 -1.59
N MET A 197 0.43 8.00 -1.67
CA MET A 197 1.35 8.00 -0.54
C MET A 197 1.12 9.26 0.30
N VAL A 198 0.95 9.10 1.61
CA VAL A 198 1.04 10.17 2.60
C VAL A 198 2.46 10.19 3.14
N THR A 199 3.15 11.32 3.04
CA THR A 199 4.55 11.42 3.48
C THR A 199 4.69 11.18 4.98
N ALA A 200 5.81 10.59 5.41
CA ALA A 200 6.01 10.11 6.76
C ALA A 200 5.91 11.20 7.85
N ASP A 201 6.21 12.45 7.49
CA ASP A 201 6.08 13.60 8.40
C ASP A 201 4.63 13.89 8.82
N GLU A 202 3.63 13.47 8.04
CA GLU A 202 2.21 13.58 8.41
C GLU A 202 1.71 12.42 9.28
N ILE A 203 2.45 11.31 9.36
CA ILE A 203 2.08 10.10 10.11
C ILE A 203 3.10 9.85 11.23
N GLN A 204 2.93 10.54 12.34
CA GLN A 204 3.90 10.47 13.45
C GLN A 204 3.89 9.13 14.20
N HIS A 205 2.74 8.46 14.24
CA HIS A 205 2.54 7.23 15.02
C HIS A 205 1.90 6.13 14.15
N PRO A 206 2.66 5.50 13.23
CA PRO A 206 2.09 4.49 12.32
C PRO A 206 1.53 3.26 13.06
N ASP A 207 1.96 3.02 14.29
CA ASP A 207 1.49 1.93 15.14
C ASP A 207 0.28 2.32 16.03
N GLN A 208 -0.47 3.40 15.70
CA GLN A 208 -1.62 3.87 16.48
C GLN A 208 -2.81 4.34 15.62
N LEU A 209 -2.89 3.87 14.39
CA LEU A 209 -3.89 4.27 13.41
C LEU A 209 -5.10 3.34 13.42
N GLU A 210 -6.31 3.89 13.29
CA GLU A 210 -7.49 3.08 13.01
C GLU A 210 -7.37 2.46 11.61
N ILE A 211 -7.74 1.19 11.48
CA ILE A 211 -7.78 0.46 10.21
C ILE A 211 -9.14 -0.19 10.01
N VAL A 212 -9.73 0.02 8.83
CA VAL A 212 -11.07 -0.45 8.49
C VAL A 212 -11.09 -1.08 7.10
N GLY A 213 -11.58 -2.30 7.01
CA GLY A 213 -11.95 -2.97 5.76
C GLY A 213 -13.47 -2.97 5.56
N ARG A 214 -13.91 -2.69 4.33
CA ARG A 214 -15.35 -2.78 3.97
C ARG A 214 -15.54 -3.63 2.73
N ARG A 215 -16.60 -4.44 2.74
CA ARG A 215 -17.09 -5.21 1.61
C ARG A 215 -18.45 -4.67 1.19
N ASN A 216 -18.57 -4.14 -0.02
CA ASN A 216 -19.79 -3.48 -0.51
C ASN A 216 -20.32 -2.39 0.44
N GLY A 217 -19.42 -1.62 1.04
CA GLY A 217 -19.73 -0.57 2.01
C GLY A 217 -19.97 -1.07 3.45
N ILE A 218 -20.15 -2.36 3.68
CA ILE A 218 -20.33 -2.95 5.01
C ILE A 218 -18.97 -3.17 5.65
N LYS A 219 -18.80 -2.69 6.89
CA LYS A 219 -17.57 -2.86 7.66
C LYS A 219 -17.39 -4.34 8.04
N VAL A 220 -16.29 -4.94 7.61
CA VAL A 220 -15.94 -6.35 7.83
C VAL A 220 -14.65 -6.53 8.63
N GLN A 221 -13.75 -5.55 8.60
CA GLN A 221 -12.57 -5.48 9.47
C GLN A 221 -12.58 -4.13 10.18
N HIS A 222 -12.22 -4.10 11.46
CA HIS A 222 -12.10 -2.88 12.23
C HIS A 222 -11.15 -3.11 13.41
N SER A 223 -10.00 -2.45 13.37
CA SER A 223 -8.96 -2.59 14.40
C SER A 223 -8.12 -1.32 14.52
N ASN A 224 -6.99 -1.42 15.15
CA ASN A 224 -6.00 -0.36 15.23
C ASN A 224 -4.61 -0.98 15.10
N THR A 225 -3.69 -0.29 14.42
CA THR A 225 -2.32 -0.78 14.18
C THR A 225 -1.54 -1.05 15.47
N ARG A 226 -1.97 -0.52 16.62
CA ARG A 226 -1.43 -0.87 17.96
C ARG A 226 -1.61 -2.33 18.35
N GLN A 227 -2.47 -3.07 17.64
CA GLN A 227 -2.66 -4.51 17.85
C GLN A 227 -1.62 -5.35 17.10
N MET A 228 -0.76 -4.71 16.29
CA MET A 228 0.36 -5.41 15.66
C MET A 228 1.26 -6.06 16.71
N ILE A 229 1.73 -7.27 16.42
CA ILE A 229 2.68 -8.02 17.23
C ILE A 229 4.07 -7.42 17.04
N PHE A 230 4.45 -7.15 15.81
CA PHE A 230 5.71 -6.54 15.42
C PHE A 230 5.41 -5.14 14.85
N SER A 231 5.98 -4.10 15.48
CA SER A 231 5.83 -2.71 15.08
C SER A 231 6.44 -2.43 13.71
N CYS A 232 6.03 -1.33 13.07
CA CYS A 232 6.64 -0.86 11.82
C CYS A 232 8.17 -0.75 11.92
N ALA A 233 8.67 -0.18 13.02
CA ALA A 233 10.11 -0.04 13.26
C ALA A 233 10.80 -1.39 13.38
N TYR A 234 10.21 -2.31 14.14
CA TYR A 234 10.77 -3.66 14.31
C TYR A 234 10.83 -4.43 12.98
N LEU A 235 9.77 -4.37 12.16
CA LEU A 235 9.74 -5.04 10.85
C LEU A 235 10.88 -4.58 9.94
N ILE A 236 11.12 -3.27 9.84
CA ILE A 236 12.22 -2.71 9.04
C ILE A 236 13.57 -3.15 9.63
N SER A 237 13.76 -3.00 10.93
CA SER A 237 15.00 -3.40 11.61
C SER A 237 15.28 -4.87 11.38
N TYR A 238 14.27 -5.73 11.59
CA TYR A 238 14.43 -7.18 11.45
C TYR A 238 14.79 -7.59 10.02
N ILE A 239 14.00 -7.19 9.03
CA ILE A 239 14.21 -7.64 7.64
C ILE A 239 15.49 -7.05 7.04
N SER A 240 15.89 -5.83 7.44
CA SER A 240 17.10 -5.18 6.94
C SER A 240 18.39 -5.91 7.30
N ARG A 241 18.36 -6.81 8.26
CA ARG A 241 19.51 -7.69 8.60
C ARG A 241 19.79 -8.68 7.46
N TYR A 242 18.76 -9.14 6.80
CA TYR A 242 18.82 -10.20 5.78
C TYR A 242 18.76 -9.64 4.36
N ILE A 243 17.83 -8.72 4.10
CA ILE A 243 17.55 -8.15 2.79
C ILE A 243 17.79 -6.64 2.84
N THR A 244 18.60 -6.12 1.92
CA THR A 244 18.73 -4.67 1.75
C THR A 244 17.42 -4.12 1.20
N LEU A 245 16.83 -3.16 1.89
CA LEU A 245 15.69 -2.40 1.38
C LEU A 245 16.20 -1.20 0.59
N GLU A 246 15.56 -0.93 -0.54
CA GLU A 246 15.90 0.18 -1.43
C GLU A 246 14.73 1.19 -1.48
N PRO A 247 14.98 2.46 -1.87
CA PRO A 247 13.90 3.42 -2.11
C PRO A 247 12.85 2.86 -3.07
N GLY A 248 11.57 2.96 -2.70
CA GLY A 248 10.46 2.41 -3.47
C GLY A 248 10.11 0.96 -3.16
N ASP A 249 10.87 0.24 -2.33
CA ASP A 249 10.40 -1.04 -1.78
C ASP A 249 9.18 -0.80 -0.88
N VAL A 250 8.26 -1.75 -0.85
CA VAL A 250 7.05 -1.64 -0.04
C VAL A 250 6.93 -2.81 0.93
N ILE A 251 6.37 -2.52 2.12
CA ILE A 251 6.13 -3.52 3.16
C ILE A 251 4.66 -3.45 3.57
N PHE A 252 3.91 -4.50 3.28
CA PHE A 252 2.58 -4.76 3.81
C PHE A 252 2.73 -5.29 5.24
N THR A 253 2.09 -4.64 6.21
CA THR A 253 2.40 -4.85 7.64
C THR A 253 1.57 -5.93 8.32
N GLY A 254 0.68 -6.59 7.58
CA GLY A 254 -0.26 -7.58 8.09
C GLY A 254 -1.66 -7.01 8.30
N THR A 255 -2.63 -7.91 8.35
CA THR A 255 -4.05 -7.60 8.45
C THR A 255 -4.62 -7.89 9.83
N PRO A 256 -5.62 -7.12 10.30
CA PRO A 256 -6.38 -7.43 11.50
C PRO A 256 -7.40 -8.56 11.28
N GLU A 257 -8.11 -8.91 12.34
CA GLU A 257 -9.24 -9.84 12.35
C GLU A 257 -10.38 -9.41 11.40
N GLY A 258 -11.27 -10.35 11.05
CA GLY A 258 -12.44 -10.14 10.21
C GLY A 258 -12.25 -10.55 8.75
N VAL A 259 -11.16 -11.26 8.42
CA VAL A 259 -10.98 -11.92 7.12
C VAL A 259 -11.99 -13.05 6.96
N ILE A 260 -12.33 -13.43 5.71
CA ILE A 260 -13.31 -14.51 5.46
C ILE A 260 -12.78 -15.84 5.99
N LEU A 261 -11.48 -16.09 5.84
CA LEU A 261 -10.84 -17.32 6.34
C LEU A 261 -11.05 -17.51 7.85
N GLY A 262 -11.04 -16.43 8.65
CA GLY A 262 -11.22 -16.46 10.10
C GLY A 262 -12.63 -16.85 10.54
N GLN A 263 -13.63 -16.75 9.65
CA GLN A 263 -14.99 -17.13 9.96
C GLN A 263 -15.16 -18.65 10.06
N PRO A 264 -16.13 -19.14 10.85
CA PRO A 264 -16.49 -20.57 10.87
C PRO A 264 -16.72 -21.08 9.45
N PRO A 265 -16.23 -22.27 9.05
CA PRO A 265 -16.29 -22.75 7.67
C PRO A 265 -17.68 -22.66 7.01
N ALA A 266 -18.76 -22.94 7.78
CA ALA A 266 -20.14 -22.85 7.28
C ALA A 266 -20.64 -21.42 7.02
N GLN A 267 -19.92 -20.40 7.49
CA GLN A 267 -20.28 -18.97 7.34
C GLN A 267 -19.39 -18.25 6.30
N ARG A 268 -18.34 -18.89 5.80
CA ARG A 268 -17.41 -18.29 4.83
C ARG A 268 -18.13 -18.01 3.52
N GLN A 269 -18.19 -16.74 3.18
CA GLN A 269 -18.72 -16.28 1.90
C GLN A 269 -17.60 -15.61 1.11
N TRP A 270 -16.86 -16.42 0.34
CA TRP A 270 -15.76 -15.96 -0.49
C TRP A 270 -16.17 -14.84 -1.45
N LEU A 271 -15.23 -13.98 -1.82
CA LEU A 271 -15.48 -12.86 -2.72
C LEU A 271 -15.98 -13.35 -4.09
N LYS A 272 -16.84 -12.55 -4.72
CA LYS A 272 -17.45 -12.81 -6.02
C LYS A 272 -17.23 -11.64 -6.97
N SER A 273 -17.33 -11.90 -8.26
CA SER A 273 -17.35 -10.85 -9.28
C SER A 273 -18.42 -9.78 -8.98
N GLY A 274 -18.08 -8.53 -9.27
CA GLY A 274 -18.91 -7.37 -9.01
C GLY A 274 -18.81 -6.79 -7.60
N GLU A 275 -18.14 -7.46 -6.66
CA GLU A 275 -17.98 -6.95 -5.31
C GLU A 275 -16.89 -5.87 -5.23
N LYS A 276 -17.10 -4.94 -4.30
CA LYS A 276 -16.19 -3.83 -4.02
C LYS A 276 -15.60 -3.98 -2.63
N ILE A 277 -14.28 -3.96 -2.54
CA ILE A 277 -13.55 -3.92 -1.27
C ILE A 277 -12.95 -2.54 -1.11
N SER A 278 -13.10 -1.93 0.06
CA SER A 278 -12.36 -0.73 0.40
C SER A 278 -11.59 -0.88 1.71
N VAL A 279 -10.42 -0.26 1.74
CA VAL A 279 -9.51 -0.21 2.87
C VAL A 279 -9.25 1.24 3.22
N SER A 280 -9.39 1.59 4.48
CA SER A 280 -9.02 2.91 5.00
C SER A 280 -8.23 2.77 6.29
N VAL A 281 -7.02 3.33 6.30
CA VAL A 281 -6.22 3.59 7.48
C VAL A 281 -6.29 5.07 7.76
N GLU A 282 -6.38 5.43 9.02
CA GLU A 282 -6.53 6.82 9.49
C GLU A 282 -5.48 7.74 8.84
N GLY A 283 -5.94 8.85 8.23
CA GLY A 283 -5.10 9.82 7.54
C GLY A 283 -4.68 9.44 6.11
N LEU A 284 -4.91 8.20 5.64
CA LEU A 284 -4.40 7.70 4.35
C LEU A 284 -5.45 7.69 3.22
N GLY A 285 -6.66 8.21 3.47
CA GLY A 285 -7.77 8.15 2.50
C GLY A 285 -8.38 6.74 2.38
N GLU A 286 -9.04 6.46 1.27
CA GLU A 286 -9.68 5.17 1.02
C GLU A 286 -9.18 4.55 -0.29
N LEU A 287 -8.64 3.33 -0.21
CA LEU A 287 -8.32 2.49 -1.35
C LEU A 287 -9.54 1.65 -1.71
N THR A 288 -9.94 1.65 -2.97
CA THR A 288 -11.02 0.79 -3.48
C THR A 288 -10.48 -0.18 -4.50
N THR A 289 -10.91 -1.44 -4.41
CA THR A 289 -10.62 -2.52 -5.36
C THR A 289 -11.93 -3.15 -5.82
N LEU A 290 -12.09 -3.39 -7.11
CA LEU A 290 -13.21 -4.12 -7.68
C LEU A 290 -12.80 -5.58 -7.92
N ILE A 291 -13.68 -6.52 -7.62
CA ILE A 291 -13.49 -7.92 -7.98
C ILE A 291 -14.12 -8.12 -9.35
N GLY A 292 -13.29 -8.31 -10.36
CA GLY A 292 -13.71 -8.55 -11.74
C GLY A 292 -14.13 -10.00 -11.98
N GLU A 293 -14.43 -10.31 -13.24
CA GLU A 293 -14.65 -11.69 -13.67
C GLU A 293 -13.36 -12.51 -13.52
N TRP A 294 -13.52 -13.80 -13.20
CA TRP A 294 -12.38 -14.73 -13.18
C TRP A 294 -11.78 -14.85 -14.58
N GLN A 295 -10.47 -15.03 -14.64
CA GLN A 295 -9.77 -15.30 -15.91
C GLN A 295 -10.39 -16.52 -16.58
N SER A 296 -10.53 -16.49 -17.90
CA SER A 296 -11.08 -17.58 -18.70
C SER A 296 -10.04 -18.66 -19.00
#